data_e678726b5ffe041377061573b90d17b6
#
_entry.id   e678726b5ffe041377061573b90d17b6
#
_cell.length_a   1.000
_cell.length_b   1.000
_cell.length_c   1.000
_cell.angle_alpha   90.00
_cell.angle_beta   90.00
_cell.angle_gamma   90.00
#
_symmetry.space_group_name_H-M   'P 1'
#
loop_
_entity.id
_entity.type
_entity.pdbx_description
1 polymer ?
#
loop_
_entity_poly.entity_id
_entity_poly.type
_entity_poly.pdbx_seq_one_letter_code
_entity_poly.pdbx_strand_id
1 'polypeptide(L)'
;MPRIPKLSEPAAPSPSSAFGHRRGWLLAAVAGVAGLSGAGLAWWKGGASDVTALPADFWQLKFDTPSGQTLGMSSLRGQTLLLNFWATWCPPCIEELPLIDGFFQENSKKGWQVLGLAVDQLAAVNGFLTKAPVKFPVALAGMSGVALSKSLGNLGGGLPFTVVLGKDGSVLHRKMGRLTPDDLRAWADLK
;
A
#
# COMPACT_ATOMS: atom_id res chain seq x y z
N MET A 1 -93.39 -5.04 4.64
CA MET A 1 -92.15 -4.94 5.49
C MET A 1 -91.69 -6.37 5.75
N PRO A 2 -90.62 -6.86 5.19
CA PRO A 2 -90.05 -8.18 5.46
C PRO A 2 -89.13 -8.14 6.68
N ARG A 3 -89.20 -9.13 7.50
CA ARG A 3 -88.41 -9.34 8.73
C ARG A 3 -87.01 -9.82 8.36
N ILE A 4 -85.98 -9.19 8.96
CA ILE A 4 -84.57 -9.57 8.85
C ILE A 4 -84.31 -10.74 9.82
N PRO A 5 -83.66 -11.86 9.39
CA PRO A 5 -83.27 -12.95 10.27
C PRO A 5 -82.00 -12.59 11.08
N LYS A 6 -82.04 -12.93 12.39
CA LYS A 6 -80.95 -12.78 13.35
C LYS A 6 -79.80 -13.74 12.95
N LEU A 7 -78.62 -13.22 12.72
CA LEU A 7 -77.42 -13.99 12.59
C LEU A 7 -76.92 -14.42 13.98
N SER A 8 -76.70 -15.69 14.15
CA SER A 8 -76.12 -16.32 15.32
C SER A 8 -74.65 -16.03 15.46
N GLU A 9 -74.23 -15.59 16.63
CA GLU A 9 -72.85 -15.33 17.02
C GLU A 9 -72.02 -16.64 17.10
N PRO A 10 -70.84 -16.72 16.56
CA PRO A 10 -69.95 -17.87 16.75
C PRO A 10 -69.25 -17.81 18.13
N ALA A 11 -69.24 -18.93 18.81
CA ALA A 11 -68.61 -19.16 20.12
C ALA A 11 -67.10 -18.90 20.10
N ALA A 12 -66.58 -18.25 21.15
CA ALA A 12 -65.16 -18.00 21.38
C ALA A 12 -64.41 -19.33 21.62
N PRO A 13 -63.23 -19.50 21.03
CA PRO A 13 -62.35 -20.64 21.34
C PRO A 13 -61.64 -20.48 22.68
N SER A 14 -61.61 -21.55 23.45
CA SER A 14 -60.92 -21.67 24.76
C SER A 14 -59.39 -21.50 24.59
N PRO A 15 -58.66 -20.91 25.60
CA PRO A 15 -57.21 -20.76 25.54
C PRO A 15 -56.53 -22.11 25.81
N SER A 16 -55.96 -22.71 24.76
CA SER A 16 -55.04 -23.85 24.88
C SER A 16 -53.61 -23.33 25.11
N SER A 17 -53.02 -23.87 26.16
CA SER A 17 -51.68 -23.70 26.67
C SER A 17 -50.56 -23.68 25.59
N ALA A 18 -50.04 -22.46 25.27
CA ALA A 18 -48.87 -22.28 24.45
C ALA A 18 -47.69 -21.69 25.28
N PHE A 19 -47.23 -22.45 26.28
CA PHE A 19 -46.10 -22.05 27.13
C PHE A 19 -44.83 -22.90 26.86
N GLY A 20 -44.54 -23.31 25.64
CA GLY A 20 -43.43 -24.22 25.34
C GLY A 20 -42.39 -23.77 24.31
N HIS A 21 -42.71 -22.86 23.39
CA HIS A 21 -41.84 -22.61 22.22
C HIS A 21 -41.06 -21.31 22.22
N ARG A 22 -41.29 -20.42 23.19
CA ARG A 22 -40.59 -19.12 23.20
C ARG A 22 -39.11 -19.18 23.61
N ARG A 23 -38.69 -20.18 24.37
CA ARG A 23 -37.30 -20.35 24.82
C ARG A 23 -36.36 -20.87 23.71
N GLY A 24 -36.87 -21.71 22.81
CA GLY A 24 -36.08 -22.27 21.72
C GLY A 24 -35.70 -21.22 20.64
N TRP A 25 -36.60 -20.29 20.36
CA TRP A 25 -36.37 -19.27 19.35
C TRP A 25 -35.39 -18.19 19.80
N LEU A 26 -35.33 -17.86 21.09
CA LEU A 26 -34.37 -16.89 21.63
C LEU A 26 -32.94 -17.42 21.60
N LEU A 27 -32.75 -18.73 21.83
CA LEU A 27 -31.41 -19.34 21.74
C LEU A 27 -30.91 -19.45 20.29
N ALA A 28 -31.81 -19.73 19.33
CA ALA A 28 -31.47 -19.76 17.91
C ALA A 28 -31.10 -18.36 17.35
N ALA A 29 -31.79 -17.31 17.83
CA ALA A 29 -31.50 -15.94 17.43
C ALA A 29 -30.15 -15.46 17.96
N VAL A 30 -29.75 -15.81 19.19
CA VAL A 30 -28.44 -15.43 19.76
C VAL A 30 -27.30 -16.16 19.06
N ALA A 31 -27.46 -17.45 18.70
CA ALA A 31 -26.44 -18.18 17.95
C ALA A 31 -26.24 -17.64 16.53
N GLY A 32 -27.32 -17.18 15.86
CA GLY A 32 -27.26 -16.56 14.53
C GLY A 32 -26.53 -15.21 14.52
N VAL A 33 -26.79 -14.36 15.53
CA VAL A 33 -26.12 -13.05 15.63
C VAL A 33 -24.63 -13.20 15.96
N ALA A 34 -24.26 -14.16 16.82
CA ALA A 34 -22.85 -14.43 17.13
C ALA A 34 -22.08 -15.01 15.93
N GLY A 35 -22.70 -15.84 15.10
CA GLY A 35 -22.09 -16.38 13.88
C GLY A 35 -21.87 -15.33 12.79
N LEU A 36 -22.84 -14.45 12.58
CA LEU A 36 -22.75 -13.38 11.57
C LEU A 36 -21.77 -12.28 11.97
N SER A 37 -21.71 -11.94 13.27
CA SER A 37 -20.73 -10.95 13.76
C SER A 37 -19.30 -11.49 13.72
N GLY A 38 -19.08 -12.79 14.00
CA GLY A 38 -17.75 -13.41 13.89
C GLY A 38 -17.25 -13.48 12.45
N ALA A 39 -18.09 -13.86 11.51
CA ALA A 39 -17.74 -13.91 10.08
C ALA A 39 -17.51 -12.51 9.49
N GLY A 40 -18.32 -11.52 9.88
CA GLY A 40 -18.15 -10.13 9.45
C GLY A 40 -16.85 -9.49 9.95
N LEU A 41 -16.46 -9.76 11.22
CA LEU A 41 -15.19 -9.27 11.76
C LEU A 41 -13.97 -9.94 11.12
N ALA A 42 -14.07 -11.24 10.81
CA ALA A 42 -13.00 -11.96 10.12
C ALA A 42 -12.83 -11.47 8.67
N TRP A 43 -13.93 -11.14 7.99
CA TRP A 43 -13.89 -10.60 6.64
C TRP A 43 -13.39 -9.15 6.62
N TRP A 44 -13.74 -8.35 7.63
CA TRP A 44 -13.25 -6.97 7.76
C TRP A 44 -11.75 -6.92 8.10
N LYS A 45 -11.24 -7.86 8.86
CA LYS A 45 -9.79 -8.00 9.11
C LYS A 45 -9.01 -8.57 7.93
N GLY A 46 -9.65 -9.35 7.05
CA GLY A 46 -9.00 -9.91 5.85
C GLY A 46 -8.98 -8.98 4.63
N GLY A 47 -9.67 -7.84 4.67
CA GLY A 47 -9.80 -6.93 3.54
C GLY A 47 -8.92 -5.66 3.60
N ALA A 48 -8.20 -5.43 4.68
CA ALA A 48 -7.15 -4.42 4.70
C ALA A 48 -5.94 -5.02 3.98
N SER A 49 -5.75 -4.68 2.70
CA SER A 49 -4.48 -4.90 2.01
C SER A 49 -3.41 -4.28 2.89
N ASP A 50 -2.56 -5.11 3.50
CA ASP A 50 -1.49 -4.67 4.37
C ASP A 50 -0.48 -3.94 3.48
N VAL A 51 -0.66 -2.62 3.34
CA VAL A 51 0.19 -1.73 2.53
C VAL A 51 1.62 -1.75 3.07
N THR A 52 1.86 -2.41 4.20
CA THR A 52 3.17 -2.57 4.83
C THR A 52 4.04 -3.63 4.15
N ALA A 53 3.46 -4.58 3.43
CA ALA A 53 4.22 -5.63 2.73
C ALA A 53 4.60 -5.22 1.31
N LEU A 54 5.80 -5.64 0.88
CA LEU A 54 6.21 -5.53 -0.53
C LEU A 54 5.41 -6.51 -1.40
N PRO A 55 5.20 -6.21 -2.72
CA PRO A 55 4.73 -7.20 -3.66
C PRO A 55 5.59 -8.46 -3.63
N ALA A 56 4.98 -9.65 -3.75
CA ALA A 56 5.68 -10.93 -3.61
C ALA A 56 6.85 -11.11 -4.60
N ASP A 57 6.73 -10.50 -5.77
CA ASP A 57 7.72 -10.53 -6.87
C ASP A 57 8.67 -9.34 -6.87
N PHE A 58 8.58 -8.42 -5.90
CA PHE A 58 9.36 -7.19 -5.88
C PHE A 58 10.87 -7.41 -6.08
N TRP A 59 11.45 -8.38 -5.40
CA TRP A 59 12.88 -8.68 -5.51
C TRP A 59 13.27 -9.37 -6.82
N GLN A 60 12.31 -9.81 -7.64
CA GLN A 60 12.54 -10.41 -8.96
C GLN A 60 12.51 -9.37 -10.07
N LEU A 61 12.05 -8.15 -9.78
CA LEU A 61 11.99 -7.06 -10.76
C LEU A 61 13.37 -6.72 -11.28
N LYS A 62 13.42 -6.37 -12.56
CA LYS A 62 14.62 -5.93 -13.27
C LYS A 62 14.31 -4.65 -14.03
N PHE A 63 15.26 -3.74 -14.03
CA PHE A 63 15.14 -2.45 -14.70
C PHE A 63 16.40 -2.17 -15.51
N ASP A 64 16.23 -1.58 -16.68
CA ASP A 64 17.37 -1.13 -17.46
C ASP A 64 17.94 0.17 -16.85
N THR A 65 19.26 0.31 -16.89
CA THR A 65 19.94 1.52 -16.45
C THR A 65 20.15 2.46 -17.63
N PRO A 66 20.41 3.76 -17.39
CA PRO A 66 20.76 4.71 -18.44
C PRO A 66 21.99 4.29 -19.28
N SER A 67 22.87 3.47 -18.73
CA SER A 67 24.05 2.91 -19.44
C SER A 67 23.75 1.68 -20.27
N GLY A 68 22.47 1.21 -20.33
CA GLY A 68 22.07 0.00 -21.07
C GLY A 68 22.34 -1.33 -20.35
N GLN A 69 22.70 -1.28 -19.08
CA GLN A 69 22.84 -2.48 -18.24
C GLN A 69 21.50 -2.81 -17.57
N THR A 70 21.31 -4.05 -17.15
CA THR A 70 20.13 -4.44 -16.38
C THR A 70 20.47 -4.51 -14.88
N LEU A 71 19.72 -3.80 -14.05
CA LEU A 71 19.78 -3.86 -12.60
C LEU A 71 18.65 -4.73 -12.07
N GLY A 72 18.99 -5.81 -11.37
CA GLY A 72 18.01 -6.64 -10.66
C GLY A 72 17.82 -6.17 -9.22
N MET A 73 16.56 -6.02 -8.76
CA MET A 73 16.26 -5.64 -7.39
C MET A 73 16.86 -6.60 -6.36
N SER A 74 17.02 -7.88 -6.73
CA SER A 74 17.66 -8.90 -5.88
C SER A 74 19.08 -8.53 -5.44
N SER A 75 19.83 -7.74 -6.25
CA SER A 75 21.21 -7.30 -5.90
C SER A 75 21.23 -6.28 -4.75
N LEU A 76 20.09 -5.65 -4.45
CA LEU A 76 19.92 -4.66 -3.37
C LEU A 76 19.33 -5.28 -2.09
N ARG A 77 18.97 -6.56 -2.13
CA ARG A 77 18.39 -7.25 -0.98
C ARG A 77 19.43 -7.42 0.14
N GLY A 78 18.97 -7.34 1.39
CA GLY A 78 19.83 -7.48 2.57
C GLY A 78 20.54 -6.19 2.99
N GLN A 79 20.25 -5.08 2.32
CA GLN A 79 20.75 -3.74 2.64
C GLN A 79 19.58 -2.80 2.94
N THR A 80 19.84 -1.75 3.71
CA THR A 80 18.83 -0.69 3.88
C THR A 80 18.78 0.12 2.59
N LEU A 81 17.59 0.17 1.95
CA LEU A 81 17.41 0.75 0.62
C LEU A 81 16.49 1.98 0.66
N LEU A 82 16.98 3.10 0.17
CA LEU A 82 16.16 4.25 -0.20
C LEU A 82 15.81 4.14 -1.69
N LEU A 83 14.53 3.89 -1.98
CA LEU A 83 13.99 3.79 -3.34
C LEU A 83 13.19 5.05 -3.63
N ASN A 84 13.69 5.87 -4.58
CA ASN A 84 13.06 7.14 -4.94
C ASN A 84 12.49 7.07 -6.35
N PHE A 85 11.19 7.37 -6.50
CA PHE A 85 10.50 7.48 -7.79
C PHE A 85 10.50 8.94 -8.23
N TRP A 86 11.06 9.20 -9.40
CA TRP A 86 11.26 10.56 -9.91
C TRP A 86 11.08 10.65 -11.43
N ALA A 87 11.04 11.86 -11.98
CA ALA A 87 11.01 12.10 -13.41
C ALA A 87 11.68 13.44 -13.76
N THR A 88 12.16 13.56 -15.00
CA THR A 88 12.82 14.80 -15.48
C THR A 88 11.85 15.97 -15.65
N TRP A 89 10.58 15.67 -15.87
CA TRP A 89 9.49 16.66 -15.99
C TRP A 89 8.87 17.06 -14.64
N CYS A 90 9.38 16.55 -13.53
CA CYS A 90 8.87 16.79 -12.18
C CYS A 90 9.83 17.74 -11.42
N PRO A 91 9.54 19.07 -11.33
CA PRO A 91 10.45 20.02 -10.70
C PRO A 91 10.84 19.67 -9.27
N PRO A 92 9.91 19.32 -8.34
CA PRO A 92 10.30 18.96 -6.98
C PRO A 92 11.14 17.68 -6.90
N CYS A 93 11.03 16.76 -7.89
CA CYS A 93 11.90 15.60 -7.97
C CYS A 93 13.34 16.01 -8.24
N ILE A 94 13.54 16.90 -9.24
CA ILE A 94 14.87 17.36 -9.63
C ILE A 94 15.55 18.13 -8.49
N GLU A 95 14.78 18.93 -7.76
CA GLU A 95 15.29 19.70 -6.62
C GLU A 95 15.80 18.83 -5.47
N GLU A 96 15.30 17.61 -5.29
CA GLU A 96 15.72 16.72 -4.19
C GLU A 96 16.88 15.79 -4.58
N LEU A 97 17.16 15.56 -5.88
CA LEU A 97 18.22 14.63 -6.29
C LEU A 97 19.61 14.99 -5.71
N PRO A 98 20.05 16.26 -5.65
CA PRO A 98 21.32 16.59 -5.00
C PRO A 98 21.36 16.23 -3.50
N LEU A 99 20.24 16.37 -2.80
CA LEU A 99 20.12 16.00 -1.40
C LEU A 99 20.22 14.48 -1.20
N ILE A 100 19.55 13.71 -2.07
CA ILE A 100 19.64 12.25 -2.08
C ILE A 100 21.07 11.79 -2.43
N ASP A 101 21.74 12.49 -3.36
CA ASP A 101 23.11 12.17 -3.76
C ASP A 101 24.09 12.39 -2.61
N GLY A 102 23.95 13.50 -1.88
CA GLY A 102 24.71 13.74 -0.65
C GLY A 102 24.51 12.66 0.38
N PHE A 103 23.25 12.29 0.63
CA PHE A 103 22.91 11.20 1.55
C PHE A 103 23.56 9.86 1.16
N PHE A 104 23.51 9.52 -0.12
CA PHE A 104 24.17 8.30 -0.62
C PHE A 104 25.67 8.31 -0.38
N GLN A 105 26.36 9.42 -0.71
CA GLN A 105 27.80 9.54 -0.53
C GLN A 105 28.23 9.39 0.94
N GLU A 106 27.44 9.91 1.88
CA GLU A 106 27.71 9.87 3.31
C GLU A 106 27.40 8.52 3.95
N ASN A 107 26.41 7.77 3.42
CA ASN A 107 25.85 6.63 4.10
C ASN A 107 26.04 5.28 3.37
N SER A 108 26.49 5.27 2.11
CA SER A 108 26.71 4.02 1.36
C SER A 108 27.68 3.07 2.04
N LYS A 109 28.75 3.59 2.64
CA LYS A 109 29.72 2.77 3.42
C LYS A 109 29.18 2.32 4.77
N LYS A 110 28.05 2.84 5.22
CA LYS A 110 27.36 2.46 6.47
C LYS A 110 26.25 1.43 6.24
N GLY A 111 26.14 0.87 5.02
CA GLY A 111 25.17 -0.17 4.66
C GLY A 111 23.88 0.35 4.04
N TRP A 112 23.84 1.61 3.61
CA TRP A 112 22.76 2.17 2.84
C TRP A 112 22.96 1.98 1.34
N GLN A 113 21.89 1.68 0.66
CA GLN A 113 21.78 1.76 -0.79
C GLN A 113 20.73 2.81 -1.17
N VAL A 114 20.92 3.41 -2.32
CA VAL A 114 19.95 4.32 -2.94
C VAL A 114 19.71 3.84 -4.37
N LEU A 115 18.45 3.83 -4.79
CA LEU A 115 18.07 3.61 -6.19
C LEU A 115 17.07 4.67 -6.61
N GLY A 116 17.42 5.45 -7.62
CA GLY A 116 16.51 6.34 -8.33
C GLY A 116 15.78 5.58 -9.43
N LEU A 117 14.47 5.34 -9.29
CA LEU A 117 13.63 4.75 -10.34
C LEU A 117 12.97 5.85 -11.15
N ALA A 118 13.45 6.06 -12.36
CA ALA A 118 12.92 7.08 -13.26
C ALA A 118 11.61 6.63 -13.92
N VAL A 119 10.53 7.36 -13.65
CA VAL A 119 9.22 7.23 -14.31
C VAL A 119 9.24 8.11 -15.56
N ASP A 120 10.15 7.78 -16.48
CA ASP A 120 10.47 8.58 -17.63
C ASP A 120 11.11 7.73 -18.74
N GLN A 121 11.40 8.35 -19.88
CA GLN A 121 12.04 7.71 -21.00
C GLN A 121 13.56 7.84 -20.95
N LEU A 122 14.27 6.84 -21.50
CA LEU A 122 15.73 6.77 -21.52
C LEU A 122 16.40 8.07 -22.04
N ALA A 123 15.90 8.61 -23.16
CA ALA A 123 16.51 9.80 -23.77
C ALA A 123 16.42 11.03 -22.85
N ALA A 124 15.29 11.22 -22.17
CA ALA A 124 15.09 12.32 -21.22
C ALA A 124 16.01 12.17 -19.99
N VAL A 125 16.07 10.95 -19.43
CA VAL A 125 16.94 10.64 -18.27
C VAL A 125 18.39 10.85 -18.61
N ASN A 126 18.88 10.35 -19.76
CA ASN A 126 20.26 10.54 -20.21
C ASN A 126 20.59 12.01 -20.42
N GLY A 127 19.70 12.76 -21.08
CA GLY A 127 19.87 14.19 -21.30
C GLY A 127 19.93 15.00 -20.00
N PHE A 128 19.18 14.58 -18.99
CA PHE A 128 19.22 15.18 -17.65
C PHE A 128 20.52 14.82 -16.92
N LEU A 129 20.87 13.53 -16.82
CA LEU A 129 22.04 13.06 -16.08
C LEU A 129 23.37 13.54 -16.68
N THR A 130 23.41 13.87 -17.97
CA THR A 130 24.55 14.50 -18.60
C THR A 130 24.79 15.92 -18.05
N LYS A 131 23.72 16.65 -17.70
CA LYS A 131 23.80 18.04 -17.18
C LYS A 131 23.89 18.08 -15.66
N ALA A 132 23.24 17.14 -14.99
CA ALA A 132 23.17 17.05 -13.53
C ALA A 132 23.42 15.60 -13.09
N PRO A 133 24.69 15.14 -13.12
CA PRO A 133 25.01 13.76 -12.75
C PRO A 133 24.79 13.50 -11.27
N VAL A 134 24.33 12.29 -10.93
CA VAL A 134 24.24 11.76 -9.57
C VAL A 134 25.14 10.55 -9.42
N LYS A 135 25.58 10.23 -8.21
CA LYS A 135 26.48 9.10 -7.91
C LYS A 135 25.75 7.83 -7.50
N PHE A 136 24.49 7.95 -7.02
CA PHE A 136 23.68 6.79 -6.73
C PHE A 136 23.16 6.12 -8.01
N PRO A 137 22.90 4.80 -7.98
CA PRO A 137 22.31 4.07 -9.11
C PRO A 137 20.97 4.64 -9.56
N VAL A 138 20.82 4.80 -10.89
CA VAL A 138 19.55 5.16 -11.53
C VAL A 138 19.14 4.03 -12.46
N ALA A 139 17.83 3.70 -12.45
CA ALA A 139 17.24 2.76 -13.37
C ALA A 139 15.90 3.28 -13.92
N LEU A 140 15.46 2.71 -15.04
CA LEU A 140 14.30 3.16 -15.81
C LEU A 140 13.09 2.27 -15.46
N ALA A 141 12.11 2.83 -14.77
CA ALA A 141 10.83 2.16 -14.55
C ALA A 141 9.80 2.48 -15.65
N GLY A 142 10.06 3.53 -16.45
CA GLY A 142 9.12 3.98 -17.47
C GLY A 142 7.73 4.26 -16.87
N MET A 143 6.69 4.17 -17.70
CA MET A 143 5.31 4.38 -17.22
C MET A 143 4.83 3.29 -16.25
N SER A 144 5.41 2.10 -16.27
CA SER A 144 5.10 1.03 -15.31
C SER A 144 5.52 1.37 -13.88
N GLY A 145 6.46 2.29 -13.73
CA GLY A 145 6.88 2.84 -12.43
C GLY A 145 5.74 3.45 -11.62
N VAL A 146 4.70 4.01 -12.28
CA VAL A 146 3.51 4.51 -11.59
C VAL A 146 2.76 3.37 -10.90
N ALA A 147 2.54 2.25 -11.59
CA ALA A 147 1.85 1.08 -11.02
C ALA A 147 2.67 0.48 -9.87
N LEU A 148 3.99 0.36 -10.04
CA LEU A 148 4.88 -0.10 -8.97
C LEU A 148 4.85 0.83 -7.76
N SER A 149 4.93 2.15 -7.95
CA SER A 149 4.86 3.10 -6.84
C SER A 149 3.54 2.99 -6.07
N LYS A 150 2.42 2.76 -6.79
CA LYS A 150 1.11 2.53 -6.16
C LYS A 150 1.09 1.26 -5.32
N SER A 151 1.65 0.15 -5.81
CA SER A 151 1.75 -1.09 -5.04
C SER A 151 2.62 -0.95 -3.79
N LEU A 152 3.53 0.03 -3.78
CA LEU A 152 4.36 0.39 -2.63
C LEU A 152 3.73 1.45 -1.71
N GLY A 153 2.47 1.84 -1.96
CA GLY A 153 1.71 2.74 -1.10
C GLY A 153 1.52 4.17 -1.61
N ASN A 154 2.00 4.50 -2.82
CA ASN A 154 1.72 5.76 -3.49
C ASN A 154 0.33 5.75 -4.14
N LEU A 155 -0.74 5.70 -3.38
CA LEU A 155 -2.09 5.51 -3.91
C LEU A 155 -2.50 6.58 -4.94
N GLY A 156 -2.03 7.81 -4.76
CA GLY A 156 -2.28 8.93 -5.69
C GLY A 156 -1.42 8.90 -6.96
N GLY A 157 -0.33 8.11 -6.98
CA GLY A 157 0.61 8.03 -8.12
C GLY A 157 1.40 9.32 -8.38
N GLY A 158 1.42 10.27 -7.43
CA GLY A 158 2.18 11.53 -7.55
C GLY A 158 3.69 11.32 -7.38
N LEU A 159 4.48 12.27 -7.90
CA LEU A 159 5.94 12.31 -7.76
C LEU A 159 6.37 13.61 -7.06
N PRO A 160 7.51 13.60 -6.35
CA PRO A 160 8.32 12.43 -6.03
C PRO A 160 7.67 11.53 -4.99
N PHE A 161 8.09 10.27 -4.96
CA PHE A 161 7.69 9.32 -3.94
C PHE A 161 8.89 8.50 -3.49
N THR A 162 9.09 8.36 -2.19
CA THR A 162 10.22 7.62 -1.63
C THR A 162 9.74 6.53 -0.69
N VAL A 163 10.35 5.36 -0.80
CA VAL A 163 10.17 4.24 0.13
C VAL A 163 11.52 3.88 0.72
N VAL A 164 11.57 3.67 2.03
CA VAL A 164 12.74 3.11 2.72
C VAL A 164 12.44 1.68 3.13
N LEU A 165 13.32 0.78 2.71
CA LEU A 165 13.25 -0.64 3.02
C LEU A 165 14.36 -1.04 3.98
N GLY A 166 14.01 -1.84 4.98
CA GLY A 166 14.97 -2.48 5.88
C GLY A 166 15.71 -3.63 5.21
N LYS A 167 16.76 -4.10 5.87
CA LYS A 167 17.57 -5.25 5.41
C LYS A 167 16.77 -6.53 5.23
N ASP A 168 15.72 -6.70 6.03
CA ASP A 168 14.77 -7.82 5.96
C ASP A 168 13.73 -7.65 4.83
N GLY A 169 13.70 -6.50 4.17
CA GLY A 169 12.72 -6.14 3.16
C GLY A 169 11.44 -5.52 3.73
N SER A 170 11.37 -5.27 5.03
CA SER A 170 10.24 -4.54 5.62
C SER A 170 10.21 -3.09 5.14
N VAL A 171 9.02 -2.52 4.99
CA VAL A 171 8.88 -1.10 4.68
C VAL A 171 8.99 -0.30 5.97
N LEU A 172 10.07 0.46 6.10
CA LEU A 172 10.35 1.30 7.26
C LEU A 172 9.65 2.65 7.16
N HIS A 173 9.75 3.30 5.99
CA HIS A 173 9.15 4.62 5.76
C HIS A 173 8.62 4.76 4.34
N ARG A 174 7.64 5.66 4.20
CA ARG A 174 7.14 6.19 2.93
C ARG A 174 7.03 7.69 3.02
N LYS A 175 7.40 8.39 1.96
CA LYS A 175 7.26 9.84 1.84
C LYS A 175 6.67 10.19 0.49
N MET A 176 5.53 10.85 0.53
CA MET A 176 4.95 11.54 -0.64
C MET A 176 5.46 12.97 -0.69
N GLY A 177 5.82 13.42 -1.90
CA GLY A 177 6.41 14.74 -2.11
C GLY A 177 7.89 14.80 -1.73
N ARG A 178 8.45 15.99 -1.86
CA ARG A 178 9.88 16.23 -1.74
C ARG A 178 10.44 15.86 -0.37
N LEU A 179 11.60 15.20 -0.38
CA LEU A 179 12.41 14.95 0.81
C LEU A 179 13.03 16.24 1.36
N THR A 180 13.15 16.29 2.66
CA THR A 180 13.85 17.35 3.38
C THR A 180 15.14 16.82 4.00
N PRO A 181 16.11 17.68 4.36
CA PRO A 181 17.28 17.26 5.12
C PRO A 181 16.92 16.58 6.44
N ASP A 182 15.82 17.01 7.09
CA ASP A 182 15.35 16.39 8.35
C ASP A 182 14.86 14.97 8.15
N ASP A 183 14.14 14.69 7.05
CA ASP A 183 13.71 13.33 6.71
C ASP A 183 14.93 12.40 6.60
N LEU A 184 15.93 12.81 5.83
CA LEU A 184 17.13 11.98 5.61
C LEU A 184 17.98 11.82 6.87
N ARG A 185 18.09 12.86 7.70
CA ARG A 185 18.76 12.73 9.00
C ARG A 185 18.06 11.75 9.92
N ALA A 186 16.74 11.85 10.03
CA ALA A 186 15.94 10.92 10.84
C ALA A 186 16.06 9.47 10.36
N TRP A 187 16.23 9.25 9.05
CA TRP A 187 16.36 7.91 8.49
C TRP A 187 17.79 7.36 8.54
N ALA A 188 18.81 8.21 8.55
CA ALA A 188 20.22 7.78 8.54
C ALA A 188 20.58 6.79 9.67
N ASP A 189 19.88 6.87 10.80
CA ASP A 189 20.09 6.03 11.99
C ASP A 189 19.26 4.73 11.97
N LEU A 190 18.41 4.49 10.94
CA LEU A 190 17.67 3.25 10.77
C LEU A 190 18.64 2.10 10.44
N LYS A 191 18.52 0.99 11.16
CA LYS A 191 19.41 -0.19 11.04
C LYS A 191 18.61 -1.46 10.76
#